data_348b27ae3ebe2c3170d879337bb976c8
#
_entry.id   348b27ae3ebe2c3170d879337bb976c8
#
_cell.length_a   1.000
_cell.length_b   1.000
_cell.length_c   1.000
_cell.angle_alpha   90.00
_cell.angle_beta   90.00
_cell.angle_gamma   90.00
#
_symmetry.space_group_name_H-M   'P 1'
#
loop_
_entity.id
_entity.type
_entity.pdbx_description
1 polymer ?
#
loop_
_entity_poly.entity_id
_entity_poly.type
_entity_poly.pdbx_seq_one_letter_code
_entity_poly.pdbx_strand_id
1 'polypeptide(L)'
;MHCKRGRYGAARQQRSTSQTMEGRIMTNTMIETAKELTFGTELEYTNISRERAAKAIHTVVGGQVRFTGGSYDEWTVVAPDGRHWKAISDGSLGSRATSAEVVTPILKWDDMETLQAVVRELRKAGAKTPDCTSQHVHIGVRGFTARQIANFARIWYKQEELILKAAGTLQSRIDSYTKRTDRRFIDRLEQAKPSTKEALNKAWFGYANPNPGHYDSMRYYVKSKIMLS
;
A
#
# COMPACT_ATOMS: atom_id res chain seq x y z
N MET A 1 -6.97 -19.59 70.18
CA MET A 1 -7.62 -19.08 68.98
C MET A 1 -6.75 -19.41 67.76
N HIS A 2 -7.17 -20.40 66.95
CA HIS A 2 -6.44 -20.91 65.82
C HIS A 2 -6.96 -20.18 64.55
N CYS A 3 -6.08 -19.47 63.84
CA CYS A 3 -6.41 -18.87 62.59
C CYS A 3 -5.99 -19.80 61.42
N LYS A 4 -6.97 -20.30 60.67
CA LYS A 4 -6.77 -21.19 59.51
C LYS A 4 -6.28 -20.38 58.31
N ARG A 5 -5.10 -20.70 57.79
CA ARG A 5 -4.61 -20.20 56.49
C ARG A 5 -5.30 -20.96 55.36
N GLY A 6 -6.11 -20.26 54.57
CA GLY A 6 -6.74 -20.79 53.36
C GLY A 6 -5.75 -20.95 52.22
N ARG A 7 -5.79 -22.10 51.55
CA ARG A 7 -5.04 -22.40 50.31
C ARG A 7 -5.74 -21.74 49.10
N TYR A 8 -5.16 -20.69 48.57
CA TYR A 8 -5.49 -20.17 47.24
C TYR A 8 -4.17 -19.93 46.49
N GLY A 9 -3.76 -20.89 45.67
CA GLY A 9 -2.47 -20.73 45.02
C GLY A 9 -2.17 -21.56 43.76
N ALA A 10 -3.13 -22.36 43.24
CA ALA A 10 -2.80 -23.27 42.13
C ALA A 10 -3.57 -23.02 40.81
N ALA A 11 -4.66 -22.26 40.82
CA ALA A 11 -5.50 -22.09 39.61
C ALA A 11 -5.12 -20.90 38.71
N ARG A 12 -4.27 -19.98 39.17
CA ARG A 12 -3.95 -18.73 38.42
C ARG A 12 -2.76 -18.86 37.46
N GLN A 13 -1.90 -19.86 37.63
CA GLN A 13 -0.70 -20.05 36.82
C GLN A 13 -0.96 -20.83 35.52
N GLN A 14 -1.94 -21.72 35.47
CA GLN A 14 -2.24 -22.48 34.24
C GLN A 14 -3.05 -21.69 33.20
N ARG A 15 -3.87 -20.69 33.62
CA ARG A 15 -4.60 -19.84 32.66
C ARG A 15 -3.71 -18.85 31.95
N SER A 16 -2.61 -18.41 32.52
CA SER A 16 -1.73 -17.40 31.88
C SER A 16 -0.80 -18.00 30.83
N THR A 17 -0.43 -19.28 30.99
CA THR A 17 0.48 -19.93 30.02
C THR A 17 -0.22 -20.41 28.75
N SER A 18 -1.47 -20.88 28.83
CA SER A 18 -2.25 -21.27 27.66
C SER A 18 -2.66 -20.05 26.82
N GLN A 19 -3.11 -18.97 27.45
CA GLN A 19 -3.45 -17.73 26.73
C GLN A 19 -2.23 -17.06 26.08
N THR A 20 -1.05 -17.13 26.67
CA THR A 20 0.19 -16.60 26.06
C THR A 20 0.68 -17.47 24.92
N MET A 21 0.52 -18.77 24.95
CA MET A 21 0.88 -19.65 23.83
C MET A 21 -0.09 -19.52 22.67
N GLU A 22 -1.41 -19.50 22.91
CA GLU A 22 -2.40 -19.26 21.86
C GLU A 22 -2.25 -17.88 21.22
N GLY A 23 -2.01 -16.84 22.00
CA GLY A 23 -1.72 -15.50 21.50
C GLY A 23 -0.45 -15.44 20.64
N ARG A 24 0.59 -16.18 21.02
CA ARG A 24 1.85 -16.24 20.27
C ARG A 24 1.72 -17.04 18.96
N ILE A 25 0.97 -18.13 18.96
CA ILE A 25 0.68 -18.94 17.77
C ILE A 25 -0.20 -18.13 16.80
N MET A 26 -1.24 -17.47 17.28
CA MET A 26 -2.10 -16.61 16.46
C MET A 26 -1.31 -15.44 15.84
N THR A 27 -0.41 -14.82 16.59
CA THR A 27 0.44 -13.72 16.09
C THR A 27 1.37 -14.20 14.98
N ASN A 28 2.01 -15.36 15.13
CA ASN A 28 2.87 -15.92 14.10
C ASN A 28 2.09 -16.27 12.83
N THR A 29 0.92 -16.90 12.95
CA THR A 29 0.06 -17.21 11.80
C THR A 29 -0.40 -15.94 11.07
N MET A 30 -0.73 -14.87 11.79
CA MET A 30 -1.10 -13.60 11.19
C MET A 30 0.07 -12.94 10.45
N ILE A 31 1.27 -13.00 11.00
CA ILE A 31 2.49 -12.48 10.35
C ILE A 31 2.77 -13.26 9.07
N GLU A 32 2.74 -14.59 9.11
CA GLU A 32 2.97 -15.42 7.93
C GLU A 32 1.88 -15.15 6.85
N THR A 33 0.61 -15.02 7.25
CA THR A 33 -0.46 -14.64 6.32
C THR A 33 -0.24 -13.27 5.70
N ALA A 34 0.26 -12.30 6.48
CA ALA A 34 0.56 -10.96 5.96
C ALA A 34 1.72 -10.98 4.95
N LYS A 35 2.71 -11.84 5.13
CA LYS A 35 3.84 -12.00 4.19
C LYS A 35 3.41 -12.57 2.83
N GLU A 36 2.31 -13.32 2.79
CA GLU A 36 1.76 -13.85 1.54
C GLU A 36 0.97 -12.81 0.72
N LEU A 37 0.66 -11.65 1.31
CA LEU A 37 0.00 -10.58 0.57
C LEU A 37 0.91 -10.05 -0.53
N THR A 38 0.29 -9.80 -1.68
CA THR A 38 0.96 -9.13 -2.79
C THR A 38 0.81 -7.63 -2.70
N PHE A 39 1.82 -6.91 -3.14
CA PHE A 39 1.76 -5.46 -3.25
C PHE A 39 2.50 -4.97 -4.50
N GLY A 40 2.30 -3.71 -4.83
CA GLY A 40 3.07 -2.97 -5.82
C GLY A 40 3.27 -1.55 -5.33
N THR A 41 4.25 -0.84 -5.88
CA THR A 41 4.45 0.56 -5.56
C THR A 41 4.85 1.37 -6.78
N GLU A 42 4.40 2.59 -6.81
CA GLU A 42 4.81 3.63 -7.74
C GLU A 42 5.62 4.65 -6.95
N LEU A 43 6.83 4.92 -7.42
CA LEU A 43 7.80 5.78 -6.75
C LEU A 43 8.16 6.93 -7.68
N GLU A 44 7.82 8.14 -7.28
CA GLU A 44 8.06 9.35 -8.07
C GLU A 44 9.42 9.97 -7.73
N TYR A 45 10.16 10.31 -8.77
CA TYR A 45 11.48 10.91 -8.65
C TYR A 45 11.68 12.08 -9.62
N THR A 46 12.48 13.04 -9.20
CA THR A 46 13.06 14.08 -10.08
C THR A 46 14.57 13.93 -10.17
N ASN A 47 15.20 14.74 -11.02
CA ASN A 47 16.65 14.75 -11.24
C ASN A 47 17.21 13.43 -11.81
N ILE A 48 16.35 12.64 -12.45
CA ILE A 48 16.71 11.39 -13.12
C ILE A 48 15.85 11.20 -14.36
N SER A 49 16.46 10.79 -15.48
CA SER A 49 15.68 10.38 -16.66
C SER A 49 15.17 8.94 -16.51
N ARG A 50 14.11 8.61 -17.24
CA ARG A 50 13.55 7.25 -17.24
C ARG A 50 14.55 6.19 -17.68
N GLU A 51 15.36 6.49 -18.71
CA GLU A 51 16.44 5.61 -19.13
C GLU A 51 17.44 5.34 -18.00
N ARG A 52 17.87 6.42 -17.32
CA ARG A 52 18.81 6.30 -16.19
C ARG A 52 18.19 5.56 -15.00
N ALA A 53 16.90 5.77 -14.76
CA ALA A 53 16.17 5.01 -13.75
C ALA A 53 16.09 3.52 -14.12
N ALA A 54 15.77 3.18 -15.36
CA ALA A 54 15.76 1.80 -15.82
C ALA A 54 17.14 1.13 -15.71
N LYS A 55 18.22 1.84 -16.06
CA LYS A 55 19.59 1.32 -15.87
C LYS A 55 19.93 1.08 -14.39
N ALA A 56 19.50 1.96 -13.48
CA ALA A 56 19.68 1.77 -12.05
C ALA A 56 18.88 0.55 -11.53
N ILE A 57 17.66 0.36 -11.99
CA ILE A 57 16.86 -0.83 -11.67
C ILE A 57 17.57 -2.09 -12.17
N HIS A 58 18.02 -2.09 -13.42
CA HIS A 58 18.75 -3.20 -14.03
C HIS A 58 20.00 -3.62 -13.23
N THR A 59 20.71 -2.67 -12.64
CA THR A 59 21.89 -2.98 -11.79
C THR A 59 21.55 -3.93 -10.63
N VAL A 60 20.32 -3.86 -10.13
CA VAL A 60 19.85 -4.68 -9.01
C VAL A 60 19.18 -5.97 -9.47
N VAL A 61 18.23 -5.85 -10.41
CA VAL A 61 17.37 -6.98 -10.79
C VAL A 61 17.92 -7.77 -11.98
N GLY A 62 18.90 -7.23 -12.70
CA GLY A 62 19.45 -7.84 -13.90
C GLY A 62 18.47 -7.82 -15.08
N GLY A 63 18.66 -8.75 -16.02
CA GLY A 63 17.77 -8.93 -17.16
C GLY A 63 18.04 -8.00 -18.35
N GLN A 64 17.00 -7.43 -18.94
CA GLN A 64 17.11 -6.64 -20.18
C GLN A 64 16.41 -5.29 -20.03
N VAL A 65 17.13 -4.20 -20.38
CA VAL A 65 16.55 -2.85 -20.47
C VAL A 65 16.04 -2.63 -21.88
N ARG A 66 14.79 -2.18 -22.01
CA ARG A 66 14.14 -1.90 -23.29
C ARG A 66 13.41 -0.56 -23.24
N PHE A 67 13.56 0.23 -24.31
CA PHE A 67 12.68 1.37 -24.55
C PHE A 67 11.42 0.84 -25.24
N THR A 68 10.27 1.00 -24.60
CA THR A 68 8.96 0.57 -25.11
C THR A 68 8.13 1.75 -25.62
N GLY A 69 8.52 2.98 -25.27
CA GLY A 69 7.94 4.21 -25.80
C GLY A 69 6.51 4.48 -25.33
N GLY A 70 5.64 4.81 -26.28
CA GLY A 70 4.23 5.15 -26.01
C GLY A 70 4.05 6.55 -25.40
N SER A 71 2.82 6.85 -24.98
CA SER A 71 2.46 8.16 -24.40
C SER A 71 3.19 8.48 -23.10
N TYR A 72 3.62 7.46 -22.38
CA TYR A 72 4.35 7.58 -21.12
C TYR A 72 5.87 7.51 -21.29
N ASP A 73 6.38 7.40 -22.52
CA ASP A 73 7.83 7.35 -22.82
C ASP A 73 8.53 6.30 -21.92
N GLU A 74 7.96 5.07 -21.96
CA GLU A 74 8.25 3.98 -21.04
C GLU A 74 9.60 3.32 -21.34
N TRP A 75 10.36 3.09 -20.29
CA TRP A 75 11.51 2.18 -20.25
C TRP A 75 11.19 1.01 -19.35
N THR A 76 11.33 -0.20 -19.87
CA THR A 76 11.03 -1.44 -19.12
C THR A 76 12.30 -2.22 -18.87
N VAL A 77 12.45 -2.74 -17.66
CA VAL A 77 13.44 -3.74 -17.29
C VAL A 77 12.73 -5.08 -17.13
N VAL A 78 13.02 -6.02 -18.02
CA VAL A 78 12.52 -7.40 -17.93
C VAL A 78 13.53 -8.19 -17.11
N ALA A 79 13.19 -8.47 -15.86
CA ALA A 79 14.03 -9.24 -14.94
C ALA A 79 14.13 -10.72 -15.38
N PRO A 80 15.14 -11.49 -14.94
CA PRO A 80 15.31 -12.90 -15.31
C PRO A 80 14.11 -13.80 -14.92
N ASP A 81 13.36 -13.42 -13.89
CA ASP A 81 12.14 -14.09 -13.45
C ASP A 81 10.90 -13.73 -14.27
N GLY A 82 11.07 -12.94 -15.34
CA GLY A 82 10.01 -12.49 -16.24
C GLY A 82 9.20 -11.31 -15.72
N ARG A 83 9.46 -10.78 -14.52
CA ARG A 83 8.75 -9.60 -14.00
C ARG A 83 9.25 -8.32 -14.65
N HIS A 84 8.32 -7.37 -14.85
CA HIS A 84 8.57 -6.10 -15.52
C HIS A 84 8.60 -4.95 -14.51
N TRP A 85 9.75 -4.31 -14.41
CA TRP A 85 9.93 -3.03 -13.73
C TRP A 85 9.87 -1.93 -14.77
N LYS A 86 9.17 -0.84 -14.50
CA LYS A 86 8.98 0.23 -15.45
C LYS A 86 9.46 1.56 -14.90
N ALA A 87 10.00 2.40 -15.81
CA ALA A 87 10.23 3.80 -15.55
C ALA A 87 9.43 4.60 -16.60
N ILE A 88 8.44 5.34 -16.13
CA ILE A 88 7.48 6.05 -16.98
C ILE A 88 7.46 7.55 -16.68
N SER A 89 6.86 8.33 -17.57
CA SER A 89 6.64 9.75 -17.32
C SER A 89 5.33 9.97 -16.56
N ASP A 90 5.39 10.81 -15.54
CA ASP A 90 4.21 11.37 -14.88
C ASP A 90 4.15 12.88 -15.12
N GLY A 91 2.97 13.38 -15.53
CA GLY A 91 2.75 14.79 -15.83
C GLY A 91 2.77 15.70 -14.59
N SER A 92 2.61 15.16 -13.39
CA SER A 92 2.64 15.92 -12.14
C SER A 92 4.06 16.30 -11.71
N LEU A 93 5.09 15.62 -12.24
CA LEU A 93 6.48 15.78 -11.83
C LEU A 93 7.24 16.93 -12.51
N GLY A 94 6.57 17.75 -13.30
CA GLY A 94 7.16 18.89 -13.99
C GLY A 94 7.98 18.48 -15.21
N SER A 95 9.32 18.62 -15.18
CA SER A 95 10.15 18.35 -16.35
C SER A 95 10.17 16.88 -16.75
N ARG A 96 9.57 16.60 -17.90
CA ARG A 96 9.53 15.25 -18.47
C ARG A 96 10.91 14.66 -18.79
N ALA A 97 11.91 15.51 -19.05
CA ALA A 97 13.27 15.07 -19.35
C ALA A 97 14.03 14.57 -18.12
N THR A 98 13.71 15.08 -16.94
CA THR A 98 14.46 14.85 -15.69
C THR A 98 13.58 14.32 -14.57
N SER A 99 12.50 13.62 -14.89
CA SER A 99 11.64 12.95 -13.92
C SER A 99 11.33 11.52 -14.37
N ALA A 100 11.03 10.68 -13.41
CA ALA A 100 10.59 9.31 -13.64
C ALA A 100 9.66 8.86 -12.51
N GLU A 101 8.60 8.17 -12.87
CA GLU A 101 7.84 7.33 -11.98
C GLU A 101 8.30 5.89 -12.18
N VAL A 102 8.75 5.26 -11.11
CA VAL A 102 9.16 3.85 -11.12
C VAL A 102 8.01 3.00 -10.65
N VAL A 103 7.48 2.16 -11.54
CA VAL A 103 6.40 1.22 -11.27
C VAL A 103 6.98 -0.17 -11.07
N THR A 104 6.76 -0.74 -9.90
CA THR A 104 7.21 -2.11 -9.60
C THR A 104 6.29 -3.15 -10.23
N PRO A 105 6.77 -4.37 -10.49
CA PRO A 105 5.89 -5.52 -10.69
C PRO A 105 5.11 -5.84 -9.42
N ILE A 106 4.26 -6.86 -9.48
CA ILE A 106 3.66 -7.44 -8.26
C ILE A 106 4.77 -8.06 -7.42
N LEU A 107 4.86 -7.62 -6.18
CA LEU A 107 5.86 -8.01 -5.20
C LEU A 107 5.21 -8.77 -4.03
N LYS A 108 6.02 -9.53 -3.30
CA LYS A 108 5.71 -10.15 -2.01
C LYS A 108 6.68 -9.64 -0.94
N TRP A 109 6.47 -10.05 0.30
CA TRP A 109 7.34 -9.68 1.42
C TRP A 109 8.82 -10.01 1.16
N ASP A 110 9.09 -11.15 0.54
CA ASP A 110 10.46 -11.62 0.25
C ASP A 110 11.18 -10.74 -0.79
N ASP A 111 10.44 -9.95 -1.57
CA ASP A 111 11.00 -8.98 -2.51
C ASP A 111 11.41 -7.65 -1.85
N MET A 112 11.17 -7.48 -0.55
CA MET A 112 11.40 -6.20 0.14
C MET A 112 12.86 -5.76 0.07
N GLU A 113 13.81 -6.67 0.22
CA GLU A 113 15.24 -6.38 0.11
C GLU A 113 15.62 -5.90 -1.30
N THR A 114 15.07 -6.55 -2.33
CA THR A 114 15.25 -6.16 -3.73
C THR A 114 14.69 -4.77 -3.98
N LEU A 115 13.48 -4.48 -3.50
CA LEU A 115 12.86 -3.16 -3.61
C LEU A 115 13.73 -2.08 -2.94
N GLN A 116 14.22 -2.34 -1.74
CA GLN A 116 15.10 -1.41 -1.03
C GLN A 116 16.44 -1.20 -1.75
N ALA A 117 17.00 -2.25 -2.36
CA ALA A 117 18.21 -2.15 -3.16
C ALA A 117 17.98 -1.28 -4.40
N VAL A 118 16.85 -1.46 -5.09
CA VAL A 118 16.44 -0.60 -6.23
C VAL A 118 16.34 0.85 -5.81
N VAL A 119 15.68 1.16 -4.70
CA VAL A 119 15.58 2.55 -4.18
C VAL A 119 16.97 3.14 -3.89
N ARG A 120 17.88 2.36 -3.31
CA ARG A 120 19.26 2.80 -3.05
C ARG A 120 20.02 3.10 -4.34
N GLU A 121 19.89 2.26 -5.36
CA GLU A 121 20.56 2.48 -6.66
C GLU A 121 19.97 3.68 -7.42
N LEU A 122 18.65 3.87 -7.38
CA LEU A 122 18.02 5.09 -7.92
C LEU A 122 18.59 6.35 -7.26
N ARG A 123 18.73 6.34 -5.94
CA ARG A 123 19.35 7.46 -5.19
C ARG A 123 20.80 7.69 -5.60
N LYS A 124 21.62 6.63 -5.74
CA LYS A 124 23.00 6.73 -6.23
C LYS A 124 23.05 7.26 -7.66
N ALA A 125 22.07 6.89 -8.50
CA ALA A 125 21.93 7.43 -9.85
C ALA A 125 21.46 8.90 -9.87
N GLY A 126 21.25 9.54 -8.73
CA GLY A 126 20.93 10.95 -8.63
C GLY A 126 19.44 11.28 -8.47
N ALA A 127 18.57 10.28 -8.36
CA ALA A 127 17.15 10.48 -8.10
C ALA A 127 16.92 11.26 -6.80
N LYS A 128 15.98 12.20 -6.83
CA LYS A 128 15.58 13.04 -5.69
C LYS A 128 14.08 12.97 -5.49
N THR A 129 13.65 13.15 -4.26
CA THR A 129 12.24 13.18 -3.85
C THR A 129 11.88 14.53 -3.22
N PRO A 130 11.76 15.60 -4.02
CA PRO A 130 11.29 16.89 -3.51
C PRO A 130 9.79 16.83 -3.15
N ASP A 131 9.28 17.92 -2.59
CA ASP A 131 7.91 18.05 -2.07
C ASP A 131 6.80 17.77 -3.12
N CYS A 132 7.13 17.82 -4.41
CA CYS A 132 6.21 17.50 -5.49
C CYS A 132 6.07 16.00 -5.77
N THR A 133 6.91 15.15 -5.18
CA THR A 133 6.88 13.70 -5.41
C THR A 133 5.99 12.97 -4.41
N SER A 134 5.50 11.80 -4.81
CA SER A 134 4.68 10.90 -3.99
C SER A 134 5.16 9.45 -4.08
N GLN A 135 4.56 8.64 -3.22
CA GLN A 135 4.61 7.19 -3.28
C GLN A 135 3.19 6.64 -3.24
N HIS A 136 2.85 5.77 -4.18
CA HIS A 136 1.62 4.98 -4.15
C HIS A 136 1.94 3.55 -3.73
N VAL A 137 1.10 2.97 -2.89
CA VAL A 137 1.19 1.57 -2.48
C VAL A 137 -0.11 0.86 -2.81
N HIS A 138 -0.03 -0.16 -3.63
CA HIS A 138 -1.14 -1.02 -4.03
C HIS A 138 -1.05 -2.32 -3.26
N ILE A 139 -2.13 -2.75 -2.66
CA ILE A 139 -2.20 -4.04 -1.93
C ILE A 139 -3.19 -4.95 -2.63
N GLY A 140 -2.76 -6.18 -2.91
CA GLY A 140 -3.61 -7.18 -3.53
C GLY A 140 -4.68 -7.67 -2.56
N VAL A 141 -5.95 -7.40 -2.88
CA VAL A 141 -7.11 -7.75 -2.04
C VAL A 141 -7.99 -8.85 -2.64
N ARG A 142 -7.49 -9.58 -3.64
CA ARG A 142 -8.27 -10.61 -4.34
C ARG A 142 -8.90 -11.64 -3.38
N GLY A 143 -8.16 -12.06 -2.36
CA GLY A 143 -8.61 -13.01 -1.34
C GLY A 143 -9.45 -12.40 -0.21
N PHE A 144 -9.63 -11.10 -0.17
CA PHE A 144 -10.35 -10.43 0.91
C PHE A 144 -11.86 -10.50 0.69
N THR A 145 -12.58 -10.74 1.78
CA THR A 145 -14.04 -10.58 1.81
C THR A 145 -14.41 -9.11 1.82
N ALA A 146 -15.63 -8.79 1.40
CA ALA A 146 -16.16 -7.44 1.47
C ALA A 146 -16.07 -6.83 2.88
N ARG A 147 -16.32 -7.66 3.91
CA ARG A 147 -16.21 -7.27 5.32
C ARG A 147 -14.79 -6.90 5.71
N GLN A 148 -13.78 -7.65 5.24
CA GLN A 148 -12.37 -7.34 5.52
C GLN A 148 -11.96 -6.02 4.87
N ILE A 149 -12.36 -5.77 3.62
CA ILE A 149 -12.08 -4.51 2.92
C ILE A 149 -12.77 -3.33 3.63
N ALA A 150 -14.04 -3.49 4.01
CA ALA A 150 -14.75 -2.45 4.77
C ALA A 150 -14.10 -2.18 6.13
N ASN A 151 -13.62 -3.21 6.82
CA ASN A 151 -12.89 -3.05 8.09
C ASN A 151 -11.55 -2.35 7.88
N PHE A 152 -10.82 -2.67 6.81
CA PHE A 152 -9.59 -1.96 6.46
C PHE A 152 -9.85 -0.47 6.26
N ALA A 153 -10.89 -0.09 5.51
CA ALA A 153 -11.26 1.31 5.32
C ALA A 153 -11.57 2.03 6.65
N ARG A 154 -12.23 1.36 7.60
CA ARG A 154 -12.51 1.92 8.94
C ARG A 154 -11.25 2.09 9.78
N ILE A 155 -10.34 1.10 9.75
CA ILE A 155 -9.05 1.16 10.45
C ILE A 155 -8.21 2.28 9.87
N TRP A 156 -8.13 2.36 8.54
CA TRP A 156 -7.44 3.45 7.85
C TRP A 156 -7.98 4.80 8.30
N TYR A 157 -9.28 5.03 8.23
CA TYR A 157 -9.91 6.29 8.65
C TYR A 157 -9.55 6.68 10.09
N LYS A 158 -9.54 5.72 11.00
CA LYS A 158 -9.18 5.97 12.41
C LYS A 158 -7.71 6.29 12.62
N GLN A 159 -6.83 5.77 11.78
CA GLN A 159 -5.38 5.89 11.91
C GLN A 159 -4.76 6.83 10.88
N GLU A 160 -5.56 7.40 9.98
CA GLU A 160 -5.09 8.17 8.84
C GLU A 160 -4.16 9.31 9.24
N GLU A 161 -4.47 10.04 10.29
CA GLU A 161 -3.63 11.14 10.78
C GLU A 161 -2.26 10.66 11.25
N LEU A 162 -2.23 9.57 12.00
CA LEU A 162 -0.98 8.95 12.46
C LEU A 162 -0.14 8.45 11.27
N ILE A 163 -0.77 7.79 10.30
CA ILE A 163 -0.11 7.26 9.11
C ILE A 163 0.47 8.40 8.28
N LEU A 164 -0.31 9.45 8.01
CA LEU A 164 0.15 10.63 7.26
C LEU A 164 1.33 11.32 7.94
N LYS A 165 1.26 11.47 9.26
CA LYS A 165 2.33 12.06 10.05
C LYS A 165 3.59 11.19 10.05
N ALA A 166 3.44 9.88 10.24
CA ALA A 166 4.56 8.94 10.20
C ALA A 166 5.23 8.88 8.81
N ALA A 167 4.43 9.01 7.74
CA ALA A 167 4.94 9.08 6.37
C ALA A 167 5.55 10.45 6.00
N GLY A 168 5.52 11.44 6.90
CA GLY A 168 6.02 12.79 6.62
C GLY A 168 5.23 13.52 5.54
N THR A 169 3.95 13.21 5.36
CA THR A 169 3.12 13.80 4.30
C THR A 169 2.88 15.29 4.57
N LEU A 170 3.26 16.13 3.63
CA LEU A 170 3.11 17.57 3.73
C LEU A 170 1.64 18.00 3.68
N GLN A 171 1.28 19.06 4.40
CA GLN A 171 -0.08 19.58 4.44
C GLN A 171 -0.57 19.98 3.03
N SER A 172 0.29 20.61 2.21
CA SER A 172 -0.03 20.98 0.82
C SER A 172 -0.42 19.77 -0.05
N ARG A 173 0.17 18.60 0.22
CA ARG A 173 -0.19 17.34 -0.47
C ARG A 173 -1.53 16.81 0.03
N ILE A 174 -1.82 16.94 1.32
CA ILE A 174 -3.11 16.55 1.91
C ILE A 174 -4.24 17.40 1.31
N ASP A 175 -4.02 18.69 1.14
CA ASP A 175 -5.04 19.61 0.65
C ASP A 175 -5.36 19.44 -0.84
N SER A 176 -4.38 18.99 -1.64
CA SER A 176 -4.53 18.88 -3.10
C SER A 176 -4.69 17.44 -3.60
N TYR A 177 -3.72 16.57 -3.36
CA TYR A 177 -3.65 15.25 -4.00
C TYR A 177 -4.04 14.10 -3.09
N THR A 178 -3.82 14.23 -1.77
CA THR A 178 -4.00 13.15 -0.81
C THR A 178 -5.04 13.51 0.25
N LYS A 179 -6.21 13.96 -0.19
CA LYS A 179 -7.31 14.35 0.68
C LYS A 179 -7.66 13.28 1.71
N ARG A 180 -8.06 13.71 2.88
CA ARG A 180 -8.50 12.82 3.96
C ARG A 180 -9.74 12.04 3.56
N THR A 181 -9.92 10.88 4.16
CA THR A 181 -11.10 10.05 3.98
C THR A 181 -12.34 10.77 4.50
N ASP A 182 -13.37 10.86 3.64
CA ASP A 182 -14.64 11.53 4.00
C ASP A 182 -15.42 10.69 5.02
N ARG A 183 -15.85 11.30 6.11
CA ARG A 183 -16.68 10.66 7.13
C ARG A 183 -17.94 10.02 6.55
N ARG A 184 -18.60 10.68 5.59
CA ARG A 184 -19.81 10.15 4.93
C ARG A 184 -19.59 8.82 4.23
N PHE A 185 -18.40 8.59 3.72
CA PHE A 185 -18.00 7.29 3.16
C PHE A 185 -17.99 6.20 4.24
N ILE A 186 -17.43 6.49 5.39
CA ILE A 186 -17.40 5.55 6.52
C ILE A 186 -18.83 5.28 7.04
N ASP A 187 -19.63 6.32 7.17
CA ASP A 187 -21.04 6.18 7.59
C ASP A 187 -21.84 5.26 6.65
N ARG A 188 -21.62 5.38 5.33
CA ARG A 188 -22.24 4.46 4.36
C ARG A 188 -21.78 3.01 4.55
N LEU A 189 -20.49 2.79 4.80
CA LEU A 189 -19.98 1.45 5.08
C LEU A 189 -20.54 0.86 6.38
N GLU A 190 -20.73 1.71 7.39
CA GLU A 190 -21.31 1.31 8.68
C GLU A 190 -22.81 0.97 8.57
N GLN A 191 -23.55 1.74 7.78
CA GLN A 191 -24.98 1.49 7.53
C GLN A 191 -25.19 0.24 6.64
N ALA A 192 -24.42 0.13 5.55
CA ALA A 192 -24.59 -0.95 4.57
C ALA A 192 -24.12 -2.31 5.09
N LYS A 193 -23.13 -2.36 6.00
CA LYS A 193 -22.52 -3.58 6.53
C LYS A 193 -22.29 -4.64 5.43
N PRO A 194 -21.56 -4.31 4.34
CA PRO A 194 -21.54 -5.10 3.13
C PRO A 194 -20.99 -6.50 3.38
N SER A 195 -21.74 -7.54 2.97
CA SER A 195 -21.36 -8.95 3.05
C SER A 195 -20.86 -9.50 1.70
N THR A 196 -21.20 -8.87 0.58
CA THR A 196 -20.76 -9.23 -0.77
C THR A 196 -19.96 -8.09 -1.41
N LYS A 197 -19.18 -8.40 -2.44
CA LYS A 197 -18.39 -7.40 -3.18
C LYS A 197 -19.30 -6.41 -3.92
N GLU A 198 -20.45 -6.83 -4.39
CA GLU A 198 -21.46 -5.98 -5.05
C GLU A 198 -22.05 -4.98 -4.04
N ALA A 199 -22.39 -5.45 -2.84
CA ALA A 199 -22.87 -4.57 -1.77
C ALA A 199 -21.78 -3.59 -1.31
N LEU A 200 -20.52 -4.03 -1.27
CA LEU A 200 -19.37 -3.16 -0.97
C LEU A 200 -19.20 -2.10 -2.05
N ASN A 201 -19.25 -2.48 -3.32
CA ASN A 201 -19.16 -1.55 -4.45
C ASN A 201 -20.23 -0.46 -4.35
N LYS A 202 -21.49 -0.86 -4.13
CA LYS A 202 -22.59 0.10 -3.95
C LYS A 202 -22.40 1.03 -2.75
N ALA A 203 -21.92 0.51 -1.64
CA ALA A 203 -21.62 1.34 -0.46
C ALA A 203 -20.42 2.27 -0.69
N TRP A 204 -19.42 1.80 -1.45
CA TRP A 204 -18.21 2.55 -1.77
C TRP A 204 -18.49 3.76 -2.65
N PHE A 205 -19.16 3.54 -3.77
CA PHE A 205 -19.44 4.59 -4.75
C PHE A 205 -20.75 5.35 -4.49
N GLY A 206 -21.66 4.82 -3.67
CA GLY A 206 -23.01 5.36 -3.46
C GLY A 206 -24.02 4.87 -4.50
N TYR A 207 -23.58 4.14 -5.52
CA TYR A 207 -24.37 3.47 -6.56
C TYR A 207 -23.66 2.19 -7.01
N ALA A 208 -24.35 1.32 -7.73
CA ALA A 208 -23.70 0.16 -8.34
C ALA A 208 -22.81 0.62 -9.50
N ASN A 209 -21.49 0.57 -9.33
CA ASN A 209 -20.53 0.95 -10.35
C ASN A 209 -20.00 -0.30 -11.06
N PRO A 210 -20.41 -0.55 -12.31
CA PRO A 210 -20.00 -1.77 -13.01
C PRO A 210 -18.52 -1.78 -13.43
N ASN A 211 -17.94 -0.60 -13.62
CA ASN A 211 -16.56 -0.43 -14.08
C ASN A 211 -15.86 0.68 -13.30
N PRO A 212 -15.48 0.42 -12.04
CA PRO A 212 -14.75 1.42 -11.24
C PRO A 212 -13.41 1.72 -11.90
N GLY A 213 -13.28 2.90 -12.47
CA GLY A 213 -12.07 3.34 -13.16
C GLY A 213 -11.18 4.23 -12.32
N HIS A 214 -9.94 4.40 -12.79
CA HIS A 214 -8.95 5.28 -12.15
C HIS A 214 -9.45 6.73 -12.04
N TYR A 215 -10.22 7.20 -13.01
CA TYR A 215 -10.77 8.57 -13.08
C TYR A 215 -12.24 8.66 -12.67
N ASP A 216 -12.78 7.68 -11.94
CA ASP A 216 -14.14 7.77 -11.46
C ASP A 216 -14.33 9.01 -10.59
N SER A 217 -15.37 9.81 -10.88
CA SER A 217 -15.64 11.07 -10.19
C SER A 217 -15.85 10.89 -8.70
N MET A 218 -16.43 9.78 -8.27
CA MET A 218 -16.63 9.45 -6.85
C MET A 218 -15.33 9.22 -6.10
N ARG A 219 -14.25 8.89 -6.80
CA ARG A 219 -12.92 8.79 -6.23
C ARG A 219 -12.50 10.07 -5.49
N TYR A 220 -12.85 11.23 -6.00
CA TYR A 220 -12.50 12.52 -5.40
C TYR A 220 -13.37 12.92 -4.22
N TYR A 221 -14.59 12.42 -4.16
CA TYR A 221 -15.54 12.75 -3.09
C TYR A 221 -15.51 11.78 -1.93
N VAL A 222 -15.22 10.51 -2.21
CA VAL A 222 -15.35 9.44 -1.23
C VAL A 222 -14.08 9.25 -0.44
N LYS A 223 -12.92 9.36 -1.14
CA LYS A 223 -11.64 9.20 -0.49
C LYS A 223 -10.49 9.58 -1.37
N SER A 224 -9.41 9.72 -0.79
CA SER A 224 -8.20 10.15 -1.41
C SER A 224 -7.09 9.11 -1.35
N LYS A 225 -7.12 8.26 -0.36
CA LYS A 225 -6.04 7.30 -0.06
C LYS A 225 -6.42 5.87 -0.32
N ILE A 226 -7.69 5.53 -0.14
CA ILE A 226 -8.19 4.19 -0.36
C ILE A 226 -9.01 4.21 -1.64
N MET A 227 -8.61 3.42 -2.61
CA MET A 227 -9.32 3.23 -3.86
C MET A 227 -9.66 1.76 -4.02
N LEU A 228 -10.87 1.50 -4.50
CA LEU A 228 -11.31 0.18 -4.91
C LEU A 228 -11.39 0.18 -6.43
N SER A 229 -10.54 -0.59 -7.06
CA SER A 229 -10.47 -0.75 -8.51
C SER A 229 -10.54 -2.23 -8.90
#